data_4af3b224df5babdeac273554fd71c95b
#
_entry.id   4af3b224df5babdeac273554fd71c95b
#
_cell.length_a   1.000
_cell.length_b   1.000
_cell.length_c   1.000
_cell.angle_alpha   90.00
_cell.angle_beta   90.00
_cell.angle_gamma   90.00
#
_symmetry.space_group_name_H-M   'P 1'
#
loop_
_entity.id
_entity.type
_entity.pdbx_description
1 polymer ?
#
loop_
_entity_poly.entity_id
_entity_poly.type
_entity_poly.pdbx_seq_one_letter_code
_entity_poly.pdbx_strand_id
1 'polypeptide(L)' 'MKSYSIIIGVLDARHCDVAYETIARRFGIGVGTVYRIKKIFNTSGKSLEEFRNLEPTEAS' A
#
# COMPACT_ATOMS: atom_id res chain seq x y z
N MET A 1 9.89 3.95 -9.57
CA MET A 1 9.49 3.35 -9.16
C MET A 1 8.87 3.42 -8.09
N LYS A 2 8.04 3.02 -7.78
CA LYS A 2 7.37 3.12 -6.82
C LYS A 2 7.86 2.65 -5.83
N SER A 3 7.87 3.22 -4.94
CA SER A 3 8.48 2.72 -3.89
C SER A 3 7.62 1.82 -3.11
N TYR A 4 8.23 0.84 -2.52
CA TYR A 4 7.52 -0.11 -1.71
C TYR A 4 6.91 0.57 -0.49
N SER A 5 7.54 1.63 -0.02
CA SER A 5 7.00 2.34 1.14
C SER A 5 5.67 2.99 0.85
N ILE A 6 5.44 3.39 -0.41
CA ILE A 6 4.13 3.91 -0.77
C ILE A 6 3.08 2.81 -0.68
N ILE A 7 3.42 1.62 -1.15
CA ILE A 7 2.50 0.49 -1.09
C ILE A 7 2.13 0.20 0.36
N ILE A 8 3.12 0.12 1.22
CA ILE A 8 2.89 -0.15 2.63
C ILE A 8 2.08 0.97 3.26
N GLY A 9 2.39 2.22 2.90
CA GLY A 9 1.65 3.36 3.43
C GLY A 9 0.19 3.34 3.05
N VAL A 10 -0.08 2.98 1.79
CA VAL A 10 -1.45 2.89 1.32
C VAL A 10 -2.21 1.80 2.07
N LEU A 11 -1.60 0.64 2.23
CA LEU A 11 -2.25 -0.47 2.91
C LEU A 11 -2.47 -0.15 4.37
N ASP A 12 -1.51 0.51 4.99
CA ASP A 12 -1.62 0.89 6.39
C ASP A 12 -2.77 1.87 6.58
N ALA A 13 -2.89 2.84 5.67
CA ALA A 13 -3.98 3.82 5.75
C ALA A 13 -5.32 3.13 5.58
N ARG A 14 -5.42 2.15 4.68
CA ARG A 14 -6.67 1.42 4.52
C ARG A 14 -7.00 0.60 5.75
N HIS A 15 -5.99 0.09 6.40
CA HIS A 15 -6.20 -0.64 7.64
C HIS A 15 -6.83 0.25 8.70
N CYS A 16 -6.57 1.56 8.61
CA CYS A 16 -7.15 2.54 9.52
C CYS A 16 -8.44 3.14 8.97
N ASP A 17 -9.00 2.53 7.93
CA ASP A 17 -10.28 2.95 7.34
C ASP A 17 -10.23 4.34 6.72
N VAL A 18 -9.09 4.73 6.22
CA VAL A 18 -8.99 6.00 5.50
C VAL A 18 -9.60 5.81 4.11
N ALA A 19 -10.37 6.79 3.66
CA ALA A 19 -11.01 6.71 2.37
C ALA A 19 -9.99 6.62 1.25
N TYR A 20 -10.36 5.90 0.18
CA TYR A 20 -9.47 5.72 -0.96
C TYR A 20 -9.04 7.05 -1.55
N GLU A 21 -9.97 7.98 -1.69
CA GLU A 21 -9.65 9.28 -2.26
C GLU A 21 -8.66 10.04 -1.39
N THR A 22 -8.83 9.94 -0.09
CA THR A 22 -7.94 10.61 0.83
C THR A 22 -6.53 10.02 0.73
N ILE A 23 -6.46 8.71 0.61
CA ILE A 23 -5.17 8.05 0.48
C ILE A 23 -4.49 8.48 -0.81
N ALA A 24 -5.25 8.50 -1.90
CA ALA A 24 -4.69 8.88 -3.20
C ALA A 24 -4.14 10.29 -3.14
N ARG A 25 -4.87 11.18 -2.51
CA ARG A 25 -4.44 12.57 -2.41
C ARG A 25 -3.21 12.69 -1.52
N ARG A 26 -3.21 11.95 -0.44
CA ARG A 26 -2.11 12.03 0.52
C ARG A 26 -0.80 11.57 -0.11
N PHE A 27 -0.86 10.54 -0.94
CA PHE A 27 0.33 9.97 -1.54
C PHE A 27 0.62 10.50 -2.94
N GLY A 28 -0.25 11.36 -3.46
CA GLY A 28 -0.03 11.92 -4.79
C GLY A 28 -0.18 10.90 -5.89
N ILE A 29 -1.07 9.94 -5.72
CA ILE A 29 -1.30 8.91 -6.73
C ILE A 29 -2.77 8.90 -7.10
N GLY A 30 -3.09 8.20 -8.19
CA GLY A 30 -4.47 8.09 -8.61
C GLY A 30 -5.24 7.11 -7.73
N VAL A 31 -6.54 7.34 -7.61
CA VAL A 31 -7.37 6.46 -6.80
C VAL A 31 -7.36 5.05 -7.39
N GLY A 32 -7.24 4.94 -8.71
CA GLY A 32 -7.14 3.63 -9.33
C GLY A 32 -5.92 2.86 -8.87
N THR A 33 -4.84 3.58 -8.60
CA THR A 33 -3.64 2.94 -8.10
C THR A 33 -3.87 2.39 -6.69
N VAL A 34 -4.64 3.12 -5.88
CA VAL A 34 -4.97 2.65 -4.53
C VAL A 34 -5.76 1.35 -4.62
N TYR A 35 -6.75 1.31 -5.51
CA TYR A 35 -7.55 0.09 -5.68
C TYR A 35 -6.67 -1.07 -6.14
N ARG A 36 -5.74 -0.80 -7.05
CA ARG A 36 -4.86 -1.85 -7.54
C ARG A 36 -3.98 -2.40 -6.43
N ILE A 37 -3.44 -1.54 -5.61
CA ILE A 37 -2.60 -1.96 -4.51
C ILE A 37 -3.42 -2.83 -3.54
N LYS A 38 -4.62 -2.39 -3.25
CA LYS A 38 -5.49 -3.14 -2.34
C LYS A 38 -5.81 -4.51 -2.92
N LYS A 39 -6.06 -4.56 -4.21
CA LYS A 39 -6.38 -5.82 -4.86
C LYS A 39 -5.20 -6.78 -4.81
N ILE A 40 -4.01 -6.27 -5.07
CA ILE A 40 -2.81 -7.09 -5.01
C ILE A 40 -2.64 -7.65 -3.60
N PHE A 41 -2.87 -6.82 -2.62
CA PHE A 41 -2.75 -7.25 -1.22
C PHE A 41 -3.75 -8.35 -0.91
N ASN A 42 -5.01 -8.16 -1.32
CA ASN A 42 -6.04 -9.15 -1.06
C ASN A 42 -5.73 -10.47 -1.76
N THR A 43 -5.22 -10.38 -2.98
CA THR A 43 -4.93 -11.59 -3.75
C THR A 43 -3.74 -12.34 -3.16
N SER A 44 -2.82 -11.64 -2.54
CA SER A 44 -1.63 -12.28 -2.00
C SER A 44 -1.95 -13.17 -0.81
N GLY A 45 -3.03 -12.87 -0.11
CA GLY A 45 -3.40 -13.65 1.07
C GLY A 45 -2.51 -13.41 2.26
N LYS A 46 -1.66 -12.41 2.19
CA LYS A 46 -0.75 -12.11 3.28
C LYS A 46 -1.31 -11.01 4.17
N SER A 47 -0.89 -11.00 5.41
CA SER A 47 -1.26 -9.93 6.31
C SER A 47 -0.41 -8.70 6.03
N LEU A 48 -0.82 -7.58 6.59
CA LEU A 48 -0.07 -6.34 6.40
C LEU A 48 1.33 -6.48 6.97
N GLU A 49 1.44 -7.16 8.08
CA GLU A 49 2.74 -7.36 8.71
C GLU A 49 3.65 -8.18 7.82
N GLU A 50 3.10 -9.22 7.21
CA GLU A 50 3.90 -10.04 6.30
C GLU A 50 4.34 -9.23 5.08
N PHE A 51 3.44 -8.40 4.59
CA PHE A 51 3.76 -7.55 3.45
C PHE A 51 4.88 -6.58 3.81
N ARG A 52 4.82 -6.05 5.00
CA ARG A 52 5.84 -5.11 5.47
C ARG A 52 7.20 -5.79 5.57
N ASN A 53 7.21 -7.06 5.95
CA ASN A 53 8.44 -7.81 6.07
C ASN A 53 9.05 -8.19 4.73
N LEU A 54 8.27 -8.10 3.65
CA LEU A 54 8.79 -8.37 2.33
C LEU A 54 9.58 -7.20 1.77
N GLU A 55 9.49 -6.06 2.39
CA GLU A 55 10.15 -4.87 1.90
C GLU A 55 11.65 -5.12 1.80
N PRO A 56 12.23 -4.85 0.64
CA PRO A 56 13.66 -5.03 0.47
C PRO A 56 14.37 -4.03 1.35
N THR A 57 15.25 -4.53 2.08
CA THR A 57 15.96 -3.58 2.84
C THR A 57 17.09 -3.12 2.06
N GLU A 58 17.31 -3.00 1.46
CA GLU A 58 18.12 -2.60 0.88
C GLU A 58 18.79 -1.93 1.07
N ALA A 59 19.14 -2.05 1.29
CA ALA A 59 19.61 -1.56 1.68
C ALA A 59 20.02 -1.03 1.39
N SER A 60 19.96 -1.16 1.31
CA SER A 60 20.16 -0.86 1.24
C SER A 60 20.30 -0.59 1.06
#